data_2c736070711f9f21540b9f51a4ec709d
#
_entry.id   2c736070711f9f21540b9f51a4ec709d
#
_cell.length_a   1.000
_cell.length_b   1.000
_cell.length_c   1.000
_cell.angle_alpha   90.00
_cell.angle_beta   90.00
_cell.angle_gamma   90.00
#
_symmetry.space_group_name_H-M   'P 1'
#
loop_
_entity.id
_entity.type
_entity.pdbx_description
1 polymer ?
#
loop_
_entity_poly.entity_id
_entity_poly.type
_entity_poly.pdbx_seq_one_letter_code
_entity_poly.pdbx_strand_id
1 'polypeptide(L)'
;MKSAFQRLLFALLAPALLAASAVAGDFLIKDGDRVVFLGDSITEQRLYTTYIEAYALPRHPDWKLWFRNVGWGGDTSWLRQRAHPDEKQLFAADADSQQKMVEDSVGRGLRRDVLPLKPTVVTIKFGMNDHSYQKFREDIFGAYVRSQSELAKVLQANGARVAFLTSQPIEEKRPDPDKDVKNQSLRQFSDGLKEVAAKQGATFVDQFDPYMAIMLRERAADPAAFIGGGDAVHPGPAGHTIMAWAILKGLGATALVSKAEIDGAAGKVVAADGCRVTNLKVGTGTVAFDRSDDALPMPVDAKAEPALKLAPILQDLDRYELQVTALPAGTYELSIDGESVGKASSEELAKGWNLAISAGPITKQAKEVLALVFQKNNQFYQRWRAVQLYEFPGWAQSPEVESKRAAELARQDSQIAETEAQINAARQPKSHHFELQKL
;
A
#
# COMPACT_ATOMS: atom_id res chain seq x y z
N MET A 1 39.78 -24.89 63.91
CA MET A 1 38.85 -26.01 63.70
C MET A 1 37.53 -25.48 63.29
N LYS A 2 36.92 -25.97 62.20
CA LYS A 2 35.61 -25.73 61.56
C LYS A 2 35.54 -24.49 60.67
N SER A 3 35.85 -24.76 59.36
CA SER A 3 35.56 -23.97 58.21
C SER A 3 34.10 -24.11 57.85
N ALA A 4 33.43 -23.00 57.57
CA ALA A 4 32.09 -22.96 56.98
C ALA A 4 32.21 -22.49 55.54
N PHE A 5 31.86 -23.37 54.59
CA PHE A 5 31.75 -23.08 53.16
C PHE A 5 30.46 -22.31 52.91
N GLN A 6 30.57 -21.06 52.49
CA GLN A 6 29.46 -20.31 51.93
C GLN A 6 29.36 -20.60 50.44
N ARG A 7 28.27 -21.27 50.02
CA ARG A 7 27.89 -21.43 48.62
C ARG A 7 27.16 -20.17 48.15
N LEU A 8 27.81 -19.40 47.26
CA LEU A 8 27.16 -18.33 46.52
C LEU A 8 26.27 -18.94 45.42
N LEU A 9 24.97 -18.78 45.52
CA LEU A 9 24.03 -19.01 44.42
C LEU A 9 24.03 -17.77 43.50
N PHE A 10 24.58 -17.90 42.30
CA PHE A 10 24.36 -16.92 41.24
C PHE A 10 22.97 -17.19 40.59
N ALA A 11 22.01 -16.34 40.88
CA ALA A 11 20.76 -16.31 40.14
C ALA A 11 20.99 -15.56 38.82
N LEU A 12 20.98 -16.29 37.72
CA LEU A 12 20.93 -15.73 36.36
C LEU A 12 19.52 -15.10 36.14
N LEU A 13 19.42 -13.78 36.26
CA LEU A 13 18.29 -13.04 35.73
C LEU A 13 18.44 -12.95 34.21
N ALA A 14 17.67 -13.75 33.49
CA ALA A 14 17.48 -13.56 32.08
C ALA A 14 16.59 -12.31 31.88
N PRO A 15 16.98 -11.31 31.05
CA PRO A 15 16.10 -10.23 30.71
C PRO A 15 14.96 -10.78 29.83
N ALA A 16 13.75 -10.78 30.34
CA ALA A 16 12.56 -10.96 29.54
C ALA A 16 12.46 -9.75 28.59
N LEU A 17 12.80 -9.95 27.32
CA LEU A 17 12.42 -9.01 26.26
C LEU A 17 10.90 -9.01 26.19
N LEU A 18 10.27 -8.00 26.82
CA LEU A 18 8.91 -7.59 26.52
C LEU A 18 8.93 -7.07 25.07
N ALA A 19 8.57 -7.92 24.13
CA ALA A 19 8.14 -7.48 22.82
C ALA A 19 6.91 -6.57 23.05
N ALA A 20 7.12 -5.27 22.98
CA ALA A 20 6.03 -4.32 22.91
C ALA A 20 5.24 -4.67 21.65
N SER A 21 4.10 -5.36 21.83
CA SER A 21 3.10 -5.44 20.79
C SER A 21 2.69 -4.00 20.48
N ALA A 22 3.15 -3.47 19.36
CA ALA A 22 2.61 -2.23 18.84
C ALA A 22 1.10 -2.46 18.72
N VAL A 23 0.31 -1.76 19.51
CA VAL A 23 -1.13 -1.69 19.31
C VAL A 23 -1.29 -1.18 17.89
N ALA A 24 -1.78 -2.03 17.00
CA ALA A 24 -2.11 -1.64 15.65
C ALA A 24 -3.12 -0.49 15.78
N GLY A 25 -2.70 0.72 15.44
CA GLY A 25 -3.60 1.86 15.39
C GLY A 25 -4.72 1.54 14.38
N ASP A 26 -5.88 2.17 14.56
CA ASP A 26 -6.97 2.06 13.59
C ASP A 26 -6.47 2.36 12.18
N PHE A 27 -6.94 1.58 11.19
CA PHE A 27 -6.63 1.83 9.78
C PHE A 27 -6.98 3.28 9.43
N LEU A 28 -6.04 4.01 8.83
CA LEU A 28 -6.21 5.43 8.54
C LEU A 28 -7.40 5.70 7.61
N ILE A 29 -7.60 4.82 6.61
CA ILE A 29 -8.70 4.93 5.66
C ILE A 29 -9.97 4.38 6.33
N LYS A 30 -11.08 5.10 6.23
CA LYS A 30 -12.37 4.79 6.87
C LYS A 30 -13.52 4.89 5.86
N ASP A 31 -14.67 4.35 6.24
CA ASP A 31 -15.89 4.49 5.43
C ASP A 31 -16.19 5.98 5.13
N GLY A 32 -16.59 6.25 3.90
CA GLY A 32 -16.87 7.59 3.38
C GLY A 32 -15.64 8.37 2.90
N ASP A 33 -14.44 7.83 2.98
CA ASP A 33 -13.22 8.56 2.62
C ASP A 33 -13.04 8.79 1.12
N ARG A 34 -12.51 9.98 0.85
CA ARG A 34 -11.99 10.41 -0.45
C ARG A 34 -10.47 10.50 -0.37
N VAL A 35 -9.80 9.44 -0.81
CA VAL A 35 -8.35 9.29 -0.73
C VAL A 35 -7.69 9.87 -1.96
N VAL A 36 -6.74 10.78 -1.78
CA VAL A 36 -5.92 11.34 -2.86
C VAL A 36 -4.46 11.01 -2.63
N PHE A 37 -3.82 10.43 -3.63
CA PHE A 37 -2.38 10.16 -3.64
C PHE A 37 -1.67 11.31 -4.34
N LEU A 38 -0.89 12.09 -3.60
CA LEU A 38 -0.07 13.20 -4.07
C LEU A 38 1.40 12.80 -4.06
N GLY A 39 2.12 13.02 -5.14
CA GLY A 39 3.54 12.68 -5.25
C GLY A 39 4.13 12.92 -6.63
N ASP A 40 5.31 12.35 -6.83
CA ASP A 40 6.14 12.45 -8.00
C ASP A 40 5.84 11.39 -9.10
N SER A 41 6.83 11.11 -9.99
CA SER A 41 6.74 10.11 -11.05
C SER A 41 6.42 8.70 -10.54
N ILE A 42 6.89 8.33 -9.37
CA ILE A 42 6.67 7.01 -8.78
C ILE A 42 5.19 6.87 -8.39
N THR A 43 4.58 7.94 -7.90
CA THR A 43 3.12 8.01 -7.68
C THR A 43 2.37 8.04 -9.01
N GLU A 44 2.85 8.80 -10.01
CA GLU A 44 2.27 8.86 -11.35
C GLU A 44 2.22 7.50 -12.06
N GLN A 45 3.15 6.56 -11.77
CA GLN A 45 3.11 5.19 -12.27
C GLN A 45 1.83 4.43 -11.84
N ARG A 46 1.14 4.85 -10.79
CA ARG A 46 -0.12 4.31 -10.30
C ARG A 46 -0.06 2.85 -9.79
N LEU A 47 1.12 2.26 -9.64
CA LEU A 47 1.23 0.86 -9.23
C LEU A 47 0.96 0.67 -7.74
N TYR A 48 1.79 1.24 -6.84
CA TYR A 48 1.58 1.06 -5.39
C TYR A 48 0.22 1.62 -4.93
N THR A 49 -0.25 2.71 -5.54
CA THR A 49 -1.56 3.31 -5.23
C THR A 49 -2.71 2.41 -5.66
N THR A 50 -2.58 1.72 -6.80
CA THR A 50 -3.56 0.70 -7.24
C THR A 50 -3.56 -0.49 -6.28
N TYR A 51 -2.40 -0.94 -5.79
CA TYR A 51 -2.33 -2.05 -4.84
C TYR A 51 -2.93 -1.69 -3.48
N ILE A 52 -2.74 -0.44 -3.00
CA ILE A 52 -3.41 0.06 -1.79
C ILE A 52 -4.94 0.09 -1.98
N GLU A 53 -5.41 0.59 -3.10
CA GLU A 53 -6.84 0.62 -3.45
C GLU A 53 -7.42 -0.80 -3.56
N ALA A 54 -6.69 -1.72 -4.24
CA ALA A 54 -7.07 -3.12 -4.40
C ALA A 54 -6.99 -3.94 -3.09
N TYR A 55 -6.27 -3.45 -2.07
CA TYR A 55 -6.39 -3.95 -0.71
C TYR A 55 -7.68 -3.42 -0.04
N ALA A 56 -7.89 -2.11 -0.06
CA ALA A 56 -8.92 -1.46 0.73
C ALA A 56 -10.35 -1.81 0.25
N LEU A 57 -10.58 -1.84 -1.07
CA LEU A 57 -11.90 -2.03 -1.64
C LEU A 57 -12.50 -3.43 -1.36
N PRO A 58 -11.83 -4.55 -1.64
CA PRO A 58 -12.35 -5.87 -1.36
C PRO A 58 -12.28 -6.24 0.14
N ARG A 59 -11.39 -5.60 0.92
CA ARG A 59 -11.31 -5.78 2.37
C ARG A 59 -12.51 -5.16 3.10
N HIS A 60 -13.07 -4.08 2.55
CA HIS A 60 -14.19 -3.34 3.10
C HIS A 60 -15.26 -3.15 2.03
N PRO A 61 -15.97 -4.25 1.62
CA PRO A 61 -16.89 -4.20 0.48
C PRO A 61 -18.07 -3.25 0.69
N ASP A 62 -18.46 -2.96 1.92
CA ASP A 62 -19.57 -2.07 2.26
C ASP A 62 -19.16 -0.59 2.39
N TRP A 63 -17.85 -0.29 2.44
CA TRP A 63 -17.39 1.08 2.61
C TRP A 63 -17.54 1.89 1.31
N LYS A 64 -17.93 3.15 1.45
CA LYS A 64 -18.03 4.12 0.35
C LYS A 64 -16.69 4.81 0.15
N LEU A 65 -15.74 4.12 -0.47
CA LEU A 65 -14.40 4.62 -0.72
C LEU A 65 -14.26 5.20 -2.13
N TRP A 66 -13.52 6.29 -2.23
CA TRP A 66 -13.20 6.94 -3.49
C TRP A 66 -11.71 7.29 -3.53
N PHE A 67 -11.02 6.91 -4.62
CA PHE A 67 -9.58 7.07 -4.76
C PHE A 67 -9.21 7.83 -6.03
N ARG A 68 -8.23 8.75 -5.93
CA ARG A 68 -7.63 9.42 -7.09
C ARG A 68 -6.13 9.57 -6.90
N ASN A 69 -5.39 9.37 -7.98
CA ASN A 69 -3.95 9.54 -8.03
C ASN A 69 -3.63 10.80 -8.83
N VAL A 70 -2.96 11.75 -8.20
CA VAL A 70 -2.50 13.00 -8.80
C VAL A 70 -0.96 13.11 -8.74
N GLY A 71 -0.26 11.99 -8.86
CA GLY A 71 1.18 11.96 -9.06
C GLY A 71 1.60 12.67 -10.34
N TRP A 72 2.73 13.37 -10.31
CA TRP A 72 3.24 14.11 -11.47
C TRP A 72 4.75 13.92 -11.62
N GLY A 73 5.16 13.39 -12.77
CA GLY A 73 6.57 13.13 -13.08
C GLY A 73 7.47 14.34 -12.85
N GLY A 74 8.56 14.11 -12.13
CA GLY A 74 9.51 15.18 -11.80
C GLY A 74 9.07 16.18 -10.74
N ASP A 75 7.87 16.04 -10.15
CA ASP A 75 7.40 16.99 -9.14
C ASP A 75 8.13 16.86 -7.79
N THR A 76 8.03 17.89 -6.97
CA THR A 76 8.67 18.05 -5.67
C THR A 76 7.66 18.48 -4.62
N SER A 77 8.06 18.51 -3.36
CA SER A 77 7.21 19.00 -2.27
C SER A 77 6.78 20.46 -2.42
N TRP A 78 7.57 21.27 -3.09
CA TRP A 78 7.19 22.67 -3.45
C TRP A 78 6.40 22.75 -4.76
N LEU A 79 5.90 21.62 -5.28
CA LEU A 79 4.99 21.50 -6.41
C LEU A 79 5.51 22.18 -7.69
N ARG A 80 6.78 21.95 -8.03
CA ARG A 80 7.43 22.62 -9.16
C ARG A 80 6.76 22.39 -10.51
N GLN A 81 6.15 21.22 -10.72
CA GLN A 81 5.44 20.89 -11.97
C GLN A 81 4.05 21.54 -12.04
N ARG A 82 3.54 22.01 -10.91
CA ARG A 82 2.19 22.61 -10.81
C ARG A 82 2.26 24.14 -10.71
N ALA A 83 3.23 24.66 -10.01
CA ALA A 83 3.31 26.07 -9.66
C ALA A 83 4.52 26.80 -10.29
N HIS A 84 5.49 26.06 -10.83
CA HIS A 84 6.69 26.58 -11.48
C HIS A 84 7.43 27.66 -10.67
N PRO A 85 7.81 27.41 -9.38
CA PRO A 85 8.59 28.37 -8.62
C PRO A 85 10.02 28.49 -9.20
N ASP A 86 10.65 29.65 -9.02
CA ASP A 86 12.08 29.80 -9.31
C ASP A 86 12.90 29.08 -8.23
N GLU A 87 13.36 27.86 -8.53
CA GLU A 87 14.12 27.03 -7.57
C GLU A 87 15.48 27.67 -7.19
N LYS A 88 16.10 28.46 -8.08
CA LYS A 88 17.35 29.14 -7.75
C LYS A 88 17.13 30.22 -6.68
N GLN A 89 16.06 31.00 -6.83
CA GLN A 89 15.66 31.97 -5.81
C GLN A 89 15.19 31.25 -4.53
N LEU A 90 14.43 30.21 -4.66
CA LEU A 90 13.92 29.42 -3.51
C LEU A 90 15.06 28.92 -2.62
N PHE A 91 16.12 28.35 -3.20
CA PHE A 91 17.23 27.79 -2.43
C PHE A 91 18.20 28.87 -1.93
N ALA A 92 18.31 30.01 -2.60
CA ALA A 92 19.16 31.13 -2.19
C ALA A 92 18.48 32.06 -1.17
N ALA A 93 17.19 31.96 -0.96
CA ALA A 93 16.43 32.84 -0.10
C ALA A 93 16.71 32.58 1.40
N ASP A 94 16.62 33.66 2.20
CA ASP A 94 16.55 33.51 3.65
C ASP A 94 15.29 32.77 4.09
N ALA A 95 15.22 32.36 5.36
CA ALA A 95 14.14 31.51 5.89
C ALA A 95 12.74 32.11 5.67
N ASP A 96 12.58 33.43 5.88
CA ASP A 96 11.27 34.09 5.78
C ASP A 96 10.85 34.25 4.32
N SER A 97 11.76 34.59 3.45
CA SER A 97 11.55 34.70 2.01
C SER A 97 11.25 33.32 1.40
N GLN A 98 11.99 32.29 1.80
CA GLN A 98 11.75 30.90 1.38
C GLN A 98 10.37 30.41 1.81
N GLN A 99 9.93 30.73 3.06
CA GLN A 99 8.61 30.37 3.55
C GLN A 99 7.50 31.00 2.69
N LYS A 100 7.59 32.27 2.34
CA LYS A 100 6.61 32.96 1.47
C LYS A 100 6.54 32.34 0.07
N MET A 101 7.69 31.99 -0.51
CA MET A 101 7.75 31.34 -1.83
C MET A 101 7.12 29.95 -1.79
N VAL A 102 7.31 29.19 -0.70
CA VAL A 102 6.69 27.89 -0.49
C VAL A 102 5.17 28.02 -0.32
N GLU A 103 4.70 28.98 0.49
CA GLU A 103 3.26 29.23 0.69
C GLU A 103 2.55 29.55 -0.64
N ASP A 104 3.16 30.40 -1.45
CA ASP A 104 2.62 30.72 -2.78
C ASP A 104 2.59 29.49 -3.69
N SER A 105 3.71 28.78 -3.81
CA SER A 105 3.84 27.62 -4.70
C SER A 105 2.91 26.49 -4.29
N VAL A 106 2.93 26.09 -3.03
CA VAL A 106 2.06 25.03 -2.49
C VAL A 106 0.58 25.43 -2.61
N GLY A 107 0.25 26.66 -2.22
CA GLY A 107 -1.12 27.16 -2.31
C GLY A 107 -1.67 27.16 -3.74
N ARG A 108 -0.89 27.59 -4.73
CA ARG A 108 -1.29 27.55 -6.16
C ARG A 108 -1.43 26.13 -6.66
N GLY A 109 -0.44 25.27 -6.39
CA GLY A 109 -0.44 23.90 -6.87
C GLY A 109 -1.59 23.05 -6.30
N LEU A 110 -1.88 23.17 -5.00
CA LEU A 110 -2.98 22.43 -4.38
C LEU A 110 -4.35 22.92 -4.89
N ARG A 111 -4.56 24.23 -5.07
CA ARG A 111 -5.81 24.77 -5.63
C ARG A 111 -6.06 24.36 -7.06
N ARG A 112 -5.02 24.07 -7.83
CA ARG A 112 -5.12 23.66 -9.23
C ARG A 112 -5.80 22.30 -9.40
N ASP A 113 -5.38 21.28 -8.67
CA ASP A 113 -5.78 19.91 -8.97
C ASP A 113 -5.98 18.96 -7.77
N VAL A 114 -5.69 19.39 -6.55
CA VAL A 114 -5.86 18.56 -5.35
C VAL A 114 -7.11 18.96 -4.57
N LEU A 115 -7.24 20.23 -4.17
CA LEU A 115 -8.38 20.70 -3.38
C LEU A 115 -9.73 20.56 -4.10
N PRO A 116 -9.83 20.72 -5.44
CA PRO A 116 -11.10 20.47 -6.15
C PRO A 116 -11.61 19.03 -6.01
N LEU A 117 -10.76 18.06 -5.70
CA LEU A 117 -11.14 16.68 -5.44
C LEU A 117 -11.79 16.47 -4.07
N LYS A 118 -11.77 17.49 -3.19
CA LYS A 118 -12.33 17.46 -1.83
C LYS A 118 -11.86 16.22 -1.04
N PRO A 119 -10.54 16.02 -0.89
CA PRO A 119 -10.01 14.86 -0.20
C PRO A 119 -10.35 14.90 1.29
N THR A 120 -10.61 13.73 1.88
CA THR A 120 -10.68 13.52 3.33
C THR A 120 -9.40 12.87 3.88
N VAL A 121 -8.64 12.20 2.99
CA VAL A 121 -7.32 11.66 3.26
C VAL A 121 -6.40 11.99 2.10
N VAL A 122 -5.21 12.51 2.41
CA VAL A 122 -4.15 12.69 1.40
C VAL A 122 -2.89 11.99 1.87
N THR A 123 -2.36 11.11 1.03
CA THR A 123 -0.99 10.60 1.20
C THR A 123 -0.05 11.47 0.39
N ILE A 124 1.06 11.89 0.99
CA ILE A 124 2.07 12.74 0.37
C ILE A 124 3.36 11.95 0.26
N LYS A 125 3.85 11.73 -0.97
CA LYS A 125 5.09 11.02 -1.25
C LYS A 125 6.00 11.85 -2.15
N PHE A 126 6.85 12.67 -1.54
CA PHE A 126 7.92 13.43 -2.18
C PHE A 126 9.27 13.09 -1.53
N GLY A 127 10.34 13.64 -2.04
CA GLY A 127 11.71 13.44 -1.57
C GLY A 127 12.64 12.94 -2.67
N MET A 128 12.14 12.09 -3.60
CA MET A 128 12.97 11.52 -4.65
C MET A 128 13.56 12.59 -5.59
N ASN A 129 12.78 13.56 -6.01
CA ASN A 129 13.27 14.68 -6.82
C ASN A 129 13.81 15.82 -5.96
N ASP A 130 13.30 15.99 -4.75
CA ASP A 130 13.65 17.06 -3.82
C ASP A 130 15.14 17.02 -3.47
N HIS A 131 15.71 15.83 -3.14
CA HIS A 131 17.12 15.71 -2.79
C HIS A 131 18.07 15.88 -3.99
N SER A 132 17.52 16.08 -5.20
CA SER A 132 18.26 16.39 -6.45
C SER A 132 19.34 15.35 -6.81
N TYR A 133 19.19 14.09 -6.36
CA TYR A 133 20.07 12.96 -6.67
C TYR A 133 21.55 13.19 -6.31
N GLN A 134 21.83 13.93 -5.25
CA GLN A 134 23.17 14.31 -4.83
C GLN A 134 23.39 14.16 -3.33
N LYS A 135 24.61 14.48 -2.88
CA LYS A 135 24.92 14.60 -1.46
C LYS A 135 23.97 15.62 -0.81
N PHE A 136 23.62 15.39 0.45
CA PHE A 136 22.76 16.27 1.24
C PHE A 136 23.15 17.76 1.14
N ARG A 137 22.13 18.59 0.99
CA ARG A 137 22.24 20.05 0.93
C ARG A 137 21.20 20.68 1.85
N GLU A 138 21.69 21.50 2.78
CA GLU A 138 20.87 22.15 3.80
C GLU A 138 19.84 23.13 3.23
N ASP A 139 20.22 23.90 2.19
CA ASP A 139 19.32 24.85 1.53
C ASP A 139 18.12 24.17 0.85
N ILE A 140 18.34 23.06 0.19
CA ILE A 140 17.27 22.24 -0.42
C ILE A 140 16.43 21.57 0.66
N PHE A 141 17.08 21.01 1.68
CA PHE A 141 16.39 20.36 2.80
C PHE A 141 15.50 21.35 3.56
N GLY A 142 15.95 22.58 3.78
CA GLY A 142 15.14 23.65 4.36
C GLY A 142 13.86 23.92 3.57
N ALA A 143 13.97 24.03 2.23
CA ALA A 143 12.83 24.17 1.34
C ALA A 143 11.87 22.95 1.42
N TYR A 144 12.43 21.74 1.45
CA TYR A 144 11.68 20.51 1.60
C TYR A 144 10.83 20.47 2.88
N VAL A 145 11.46 20.71 4.02
CA VAL A 145 10.78 20.68 5.33
C VAL A 145 9.66 21.72 5.41
N ARG A 146 9.91 22.95 4.91
CA ARG A 146 8.88 24.01 4.84
C ARG A 146 7.73 23.61 3.93
N SER A 147 8.06 23.07 2.76
CA SER A 147 7.04 22.65 1.78
C SER A 147 6.17 21.52 2.31
N GLN A 148 6.75 20.50 2.94
CA GLN A 148 6.00 19.41 3.57
C GLN A 148 5.09 19.94 4.69
N SER A 149 5.59 20.88 5.51
CA SER A 149 4.80 21.52 6.56
C SER A 149 3.63 22.31 5.99
N GLU A 150 3.84 23.07 4.92
CA GLU A 150 2.78 23.86 4.28
C GLU A 150 1.75 22.98 3.55
N LEU A 151 2.19 21.90 2.90
CA LEU A 151 1.27 20.90 2.32
C LEU A 151 0.31 20.36 3.38
N ALA A 152 0.81 19.92 4.54
CA ALA A 152 -0.03 19.44 5.62
C ALA A 152 -0.98 20.53 6.12
N LYS A 153 -0.47 21.70 6.41
CA LYS A 153 -1.24 22.86 6.92
C LYS A 153 -2.44 23.18 6.00
N VAL A 154 -2.18 23.32 4.69
CA VAL A 154 -3.25 23.66 3.73
C VAL A 154 -4.26 22.52 3.61
N LEU A 155 -3.82 21.27 3.52
CA LEU A 155 -4.71 20.12 3.38
C LEU A 155 -5.56 19.90 4.64
N GLN A 156 -4.97 20.00 5.83
CA GLN A 156 -5.70 19.87 7.10
C GLN A 156 -6.69 21.02 7.31
N ALA A 157 -6.33 22.25 6.93
CA ALA A 157 -7.26 23.38 6.95
C ALA A 157 -8.47 23.18 6.01
N ASN A 158 -8.35 22.30 5.00
CA ASN A 158 -9.45 21.89 4.12
C ASN A 158 -10.09 20.55 4.54
N GLY A 159 -9.85 20.09 5.77
CA GLY A 159 -10.52 18.93 6.36
C GLY A 159 -9.89 17.57 6.04
N ALA A 160 -8.74 17.51 5.39
CA ALA A 160 -8.08 16.26 5.08
C ALA A 160 -7.19 15.76 6.23
N ARG A 161 -7.21 14.46 6.52
CA ARG A 161 -6.16 13.78 7.27
C ARG A 161 -4.96 13.56 6.33
N VAL A 162 -3.75 13.80 6.83
CA VAL A 162 -2.53 13.71 6.05
C VAL A 162 -1.68 12.54 6.53
N ALA A 163 -1.17 11.76 5.58
CA ALA A 163 -0.14 10.76 5.80
C ALA A 163 1.09 11.07 4.93
N PHE A 164 2.22 11.28 5.57
CA PHE A 164 3.51 11.42 4.91
C PHE A 164 4.15 10.06 4.69
N LEU A 165 4.56 9.80 3.46
CA LEU A 165 5.25 8.58 3.07
C LEU A 165 6.69 8.93 2.70
N THR A 166 7.68 8.26 3.29
CA THR A 166 9.07 8.42 2.85
C THR A 166 9.23 7.95 1.41
N SER A 167 10.25 8.43 0.69
CA SER A 167 10.65 7.81 -0.58
C SER A 167 11.23 6.42 -0.32
N GLN A 168 11.09 5.49 -1.29
CA GLN A 168 11.88 4.27 -1.28
C GLN A 168 13.34 4.59 -1.58
N PRO A 169 14.31 3.71 -1.23
CA PRO A 169 15.70 3.86 -1.61
C PRO A 169 15.90 3.82 -3.13
N ILE A 170 16.96 4.46 -3.61
CA ILE A 170 17.46 4.31 -4.97
C ILE A 170 18.20 2.96 -5.06
N GLU A 171 17.84 2.15 -6.03
CA GLU A 171 18.40 0.81 -6.22
C GLU A 171 19.43 0.79 -7.36
N GLU A 172 20.56 1.48 -7.16
CA GLU A 172 21.68 1.35 -8.11
C GLU A 172 22.34 -0.04 -7.99
N LYS A 173 22.92 -0.51 -9.09
CA LYS A 173 23.65 -1.79 -9.13
C LYS A 173 25.02 -1.65 -8.43
N ARG A 174 25.01 -1.37 -7.12
CA ARG A 174 26.19 -1.21 -6.26
C ARG A 174 26.06 -2.14 -5.05
N PRO A 175 27.16 -2.68 -4.52
CA PRO A 175 27.10 -3.66 -3.43
C PRO A 175 26.50 -3.11 -2.13
N ASP A 176 26.75 -1.85 -1.81
CA ASP A 176 26.38 -1.22 -0.53
C ASP A 176 25.37 -0.09 -0.74
N PRO A 177 24.07 -0.36 -0.93
CA PRO A 177 23.09 0.67 -1.22
C PRO A 177 22.90 1.68 -0.07
N ASP A 178 23.15 1.29 1.18
CA ASP A 178 23.09 2.14 2.35
C ASP A 178 24.25 3.14 2.45
N LYS A 179 25.37 2.84 1.78
CA LYS A 179 26.54 3.75 1.70
C LYS A 179 26.48 4.69 0.50
N ASP A 180 25.52 4.52 -0.39
CA ASP A 180 25.33 5.44 -1.51
C ASP A 180 24.93 6.82 -1.01
N VAL A 181 25.61 7.86 -1.50
CA VAL A 181 25.40 9.26 -1.04
C VAL A 181 23.98 9.77 -1.27
N LYS A 182 23.29 9.25 -2.31
CA LYS A 182 21.91 9.62 -2.61
C LYS A 182 20.98 9.00 -1.58
N ASN A 183 21.18 7.71 -1.23
CA ASN A 183 20.41 7.04 -0.21
C ASN A 183 20.66 7.60 1.19
N GLN A 184 21.90 8.03 1.48
CA GLN A 184 22.21 8.75 2.71
C GLN A 184 21.49 10.10 2.77
N SER A 185 21.43 10.83 1.65
CA SER A 185 20.65 12.06 1.55
C SER A 185 19.15 11.79 1.72
N LEU A 186 18.57 10.79 1.02
CA LEU A 186 17.17 10.42 1.17
C LEU A 186 16.79 10.02 2.60
N ARG A 187 17.70 9.35 3.32
CA ARG A 187 17.50 9.02 4.75
C ARG A 187 17.37 10.28 5.59
N GLN A 188 18.22 11.29 5.38
CA GLN A 188 18.13 12.58 6.09
C GLN A 188 16.81 13.29 5.76
N PHE A 189 16.35 13.23 4.51
CA PHE A 189 15.03 13.75 4.11
C PHE A 189 13.90 13.00 4.79
N SER A 190 14.02 11.68 4.95
CA SER A 190 13.04 10.84 5.67
C SER A 190 12.99 11.19 7.16
N ASP A 191 14.14 11.41 7.79
CA ASP A 191 14.23 11.82 9.20
C ASP A 191 13.56 13.19 9.41
N GLY A 192 13.84 14.16 8.54
CA GLY A 192 13.17 15.47 8.57
C GLY A 192 11.65 15.37 8.34
N LEU A 193 11.20 14.48 7.47
CA LEU A 193 9.77 14.25 7.24
C LEU A 193 9.07 13.69 8.48
N LYS A 194 9.73 12.82 9.23
CA LYS A 194 9.24 12.29 10.51
C LYS A 194 9.01 13.42 11.52
N GLU A 195 9.95 14.37 11.60
CA GLU A 195 9.79 15.55 12.48
C GLU A 195 8.64 16.45 12.02
N VAL A 196 8.51 16.67 10.70
CA VAL A 196 7.37 17.43 10.14
C VAL A 196 6.07 16.76 10.49
N ALA A 197 5.95 15.46 10.29
CA ALA A 197 4.73 14.70 10.62
C ALA A 197 4.35 14.86 12.09
N ALA A 198 5.31 14.73 13.00
CA ALA A 198 5.07 14.91 14.43
C ALA A 198 4.60 16.34 14.78
N LYS A 199 5.23 17.37 14.19
CA LYS A 199 4.86 18.79 14.41
C LYS A 199 3.48 19.13 13.84
N GLN A 200 3.09 18.51 12.72
CA GLN A 200 1.80 18.75 12.06
C GLN A 200 0.67 17.83 12.56
N GLY A 201 0.95 16.90 13.49
CA GLY A 201 -0.03 15.90 13.92
C GLY A 201 -0.52 14.99 12.77
N ALA A 202 0.36 14.74 11.80
CA ALA A 202 0.08 13.91 10.65
C ALA A 202 0.62 12.49 10.85
N THR A 203 0.06 11.52 10.14
CA THR A 203 0.57 10.15 10.14
C THR A 203 1.92 10.10 9.41
N PHE A 204 2.91 9.44 10.00
CA PHE A 204 4.20 9.17 9.36
C PHE A 204 4.29 7.69 8.99
N VAL A 205 4.65 7.41 7.74
CA VAL A 205 4.83 6.06 7.23
C VAL A 205 6.22 5.93 6.62
N ASP A 206 7.02 5.08 7.23
CA ASP A 206 8.32 4.73 6.72
C ASP A 206 8.25 3.52 5.79
N GLN A 207 8.59 3.73 4.53
CA GLN A 207 8.82 2.67 3.56
C GLN A 207 10.31 2.58 3.16
N PHE A 208 11.12 3.59 3.52
CA PHE A 208 12.54 3.61 3.17
C PHE A 208 13.31 2.47 3.87
N ASP A 209 13.18 2.38 5.20
CA ASP A 209 13.93 1.40 5.99
C ASP A 209 13.51 -0.05 5.71
N PRO A 210 12.21 -0.41 5.64
CA PRO A 210 11.81 -1.77 5.26
C PRO A 210 12.30 -2.18 3.87
N TYR A 211 12.25 -1.26 2.89
CA TYR A 211 12.72 -1.54 1.54
C TYR A 211 14.25 -1.71 1.51
N MET A 212 14.99 -0.82 2.19
CA MET A 212 16.45 -0.90 2.32
C MET A 212 16.89 -2.21 2.99
N ALA A 213 16.19 -2.63 4.04
CA ALA A 213 16.49 -3.88 4.73
C ALA A 213 16.37 -5.11 3.81
N ILE A 214 15.36 -5.11 2.93
CA ILE A 214 15.18 -6.16 1.92
C ILE A 214 16.34 -6.09 0.89
N MET A 215 16.67 -4.91 0.38
CA MET A 215 17.79 -4.73 -0.56
C MET A 215 19.10 -5.26 0.02
N LEU A 216 19.41 -4.91 1.27
CA LEU A 216 20.64 -5.35 1.94
C LEU A 216 20.67 -6.87 2.14
N ARG A 217 19.56 -7.45 2.56
CA ARG A 217 19.43 -8.91 2.75
C ARG A 217 19.66 -9.67 1.44
N GLU A 218 18.99 -9.25 0.37
CA GLU A 218 19.10 -9.93 -0.94
C GLU A 218 20.51 -9.75 -1.52
N ARG A 219 21.13 -8.58 -1.38
CA ARG A 219 22.49 -8.34 -1.86
C ARG A 219 23.58 -9.05 -1.02
N ALA A 220 23.30 -9.35 0.23
CA ALA A 220 24.20 -10.20 1.03
C ALA A 220 24.22 -11.64 0.49
N ALA A 221 23.13 -12.12 -0.09
CA ALA A 221 23.03 -13.43 -0.72
C ALA A 221 23.50 -13.41 -2.19
N ASP A 222 23.15 -12.37 -2.93
CA ASP A 222 23.55 -12.14 -4.34
C ASP A 222 23.88 -10.64 -4.55
N PRO A 223 25.16 -10.25 -4.69
CA PRO A 223 25.55 -8.86 -4.92
C PRO A 223 24.93 -8.21 -6.16
N ALA A 224 24.44 -9.00 -7.11
CA ALA A 224 23.75 -8.52 -8.31
C ALA A 224 22.23 -8.41 -8.14
N ALA A 225 21.68 -8.77 -6.97
CA ALA A 225 20.25 -8.72 -6.71
C ALA A 225 19.67 -7.32 -7.02
N PHE A 226 18.55 -7.31 -7.73
CA PHE A 226 17.79 -6.11 -8.09
C PHE A 226 16.31 -6.39 -7.83
N ILE A 227 15.84 -5.98 -6.66
CA ILE A 227 14.56 -6.44 -6.10
C ILE A 227 13.34 -5.69 -6.66
N GLY A 228 13.53 -4.40 -6.99
CA GLY A 228 12.43 -3.53 -7.40
C GLY A 228 11.88 -3.85 -8.79
N GLY A 229 12.73 -4.33 -9.70
CA GLY A 229 12.43 -4.32 -11.14
C GLY A 229 12.36 -2.87 -11.67
N GLY A 230 12.21 -2.67 -12.95
CA GLY A 230 12.21 -1.31 -13.51
C GLY A 230 13.61 -0.70 -13.62
N ASP A 231 13.79 0.56 -13.20
CA ASP A 231 15.10 1.22 -13.12
C ASP A 231 15.49 1.54 -11.67
N ALA A 232 16.65 2.18 -11.48
CA ALA A 232 17.18 2.47 -10.15
C ALA A 232 16.29 3.41 -9.30
N VAL A 233 15.46 4.22 -9.93
CA VAL A 233 14.59 5.25 -9.30
C VAL A 233 13.12 4.86 -9.35
N HIS A 234 12.70 4.25 -10.46
CA HIS A 234 11.31 3.87 -10.75
C HIS A 234 11.16 2.34 -10.67
N PRO A 235 10.80 1.80 -9.51
CA PRO A 235 10.57 0.36 -9.38
C PRO A 235 9.50 -0.15 -10.34
N GLY A 236 9.58 -1.42 -10.67
CA GLY A 236 8.52 -2.16 -11.35
C GLY A 236 7.47 -2.70 -10.36
N PRO A 237 6.56 -3.58 -10.83
CA PRO A 237 5.48 -4.11 -10.01
C PRO A 237 5.93 -4.76 -8.69
N ALA A 238 7.05 -5.50 -8.67
CA ALA A 238 7.56 -6.12 -7.45
C ALA A 238 7.95 -5.07 -6.39
N GLY A 239 8.75 -4.05 -6.78
CA GLY A 239 9.13 -2.98 -5.85
C GLY A 239 7.93 -2.15 -5.39
N HIS A 240 6.99 -1.83 -6.26
CA HIS A 240 5.75 -1.16 -5.87
C HIS A 240 4.88 -1.99 -4.92
N THR A 241 4.92 -3.31 -4.99
CA THR A 241 4.21 -4.18 -4.04
C THR A 241 4.88 -4.16 -2.67
N ILE A 242 6.22 -4.15 -2.60
CA ILE A 242 6.95 -3.94 -1.35
C ILE A 242 6.62 -2.57 -0.75
N MET A 243 6.57 -1.51 -1.57
CA MET A 243 6.14 -0.18 -1.13
C MET A 243 4.72 -0.20 -0.57
N ALA A 244 3.76 -0.79 -1.31
CA ALA A 244 2.36 -0.88 -0.87
C ALA A 244 2.23 -1.66 0.45
N TRP A 245 3.00 -2.75 0.62
CA TRP A 245 3.05 -3.51 1.86
C TRP A 245 3.51 -2.64 3.05
N ALA A 246 4.64 -1.94 2.91
CA ALA A 246 5.16 -1.08 3.97
C ALA A 246 4.18 0.07 4.29
N ILE A 247 3.59 0.69 3.24
CA ILE A 247 2.63 1.78 3.40
C ILE A 247 1.36 1.30 4.08
N LEU A 248 0.74 0.21 3.64
CA LEU A 248 -0.47 -0.34 4.25
C LEU A 248 -0.27 -0.67 5.72
N LYS A 249 0.86 -1.28 6.08
CA LYS A 249 1.21 -1.53 7.49
C LYS A 249 1.32 -0.23 8.29
N GLY A 250 2.04 0.75 7.76
CA GLY A 250 2.17 2.05 8.41
C GLY A 250 0.86 2.83 8.54
N LEU A 251 -0.11 2.55 7.67
CA LEU A 251 -1.47 3.11 7.76
C LEU A 251 -2.39 2.30 8.69
N GLY A 252 -1.93 1.22 9.32
CA GLY A 252 -2.69 0.39 10.24
C GLY A 252 -3.58 -0.66 9.58
N ALA A 253 -3.26 -1.08 8.35
CA ALA A 253 -3.98 -2.16 7.65
C ALA A 253 -3.88 -3.48 8.41
N THR A 254 -4.98 -4.27 8.42
CA THR A 254 -5.08 -5.54 9.14
C THR A 254 -4.71 -6.73 8.26
N ALA A 255 -4.12 -7.76 8.88
CA ALA A 255 -3.70 -8.96 8.17
C ALA A 255 -4.86 -9.91 7.84
N LEU A 256 -5.78 -10.11 8.77
CA LEU A 256 -6.82 -11.12 8.65
C LEU A 256 -7.90 -10.69 7.65
N VAL A 257 -8.09 -11.49 6.61
CA VAL A 257 -9.26 -11.42 5.72
C VAL A 257 -10.40 -12.16 6.37
N SER A 258 -10.20 -13.46 6.56
CA SER A 258 -11.15 -14.34 7.25
C SER A 258 -10.47 -15.67 7.60
N LYS A 259 -11.03 -16.39 8.58
CA LYS A 259 -10.55 -17.68 9.03
C LYS A 259 -11.71 -18.63 9.33
N ALA A 260 -11.66 -19.84 8.79
CA ALA A 260 -12.55 -20.93 9.16
C ALA A 260 -11.75 -22.06 9.84
N GLU A 261 -12.16 -22.47 11.04
CA GLU A 261 -11.59 -23.60 11.79
C GLU A 261 -12.63 -24.72 11.91
N ILE A 262 -12.28 -25.92 11.48
CA ILE A 262 -13.17 -27.08 11.47
C ILE A 262 -12.47 -28.25 12.18
N ASP A 263 -13.18 -28.91 13.07
CA ASP A 263 -12.80 -30.24 13.59
C ASP A 263 -13.38 -31.31 12.66
N GLY A 264 -12.50 -31.96 11.89
CA GLY A 264 -12.88 -32.97 10.90
C GLY A 264 -13.34 -34.29 11.53
N ALA A 265 -12.97 -34.60 12.77
CA ALA A 265 -13.44 -35.79 13.46
C ALA A 265 -14.81 -35.55 14.13
N ALA A 266 -14.97 -34.42 14.78
CA ALA A 266 -16.23 -34.07 15.45
C ALA A 266 -17.32 -33.55 14.50
N GLY A 267 -16.97 -33.22 13.25
CA GLY A 267 -17.89 -32.59 12.29
C GLY A 267 -18.42 -31.23 12.78
N LYS A 268 -17.55 -30.42 13.38
CA LYS A 268 -17.94 -29.17 14.05
C LYS A 268 -17.10 -27.98 13.56
N VAL A 269 -17.76 -26.85 13.34
CA VAL A 269 -17.10 -25.56 13.19
C VAL A 269 -16.59 -25.12 14.57
N VAL A 270 -15.28 -24.97 14.70
CA VAL A 270 -14.60 -24.55 15.93
C VAL A 270 -14.61 -23.03 16.05
N ALA A 271 -14.26 -22.35 14.97
CA ALA A 271 -14.29 -20.90 14.86
C ALA A 271 -14.56 -20.46 13.41
N ALA A 272 -15.19 -19.30 13.27
CA ALA A 272 -15.35 -18.60 11.99
C ALA A 272 -15.20 -17.11 12.26
N ASP A 273 -14.13 -16.51 11.73
CA ASP A 273 -13.78 -15.12 11.91
C ASP A 273 -13.76 -14.43 10.55
N GLY A 274 -14.52 -13.36 10.36
CA GLY A 274 -14.72 -12.69 9.08
C GLY A 274 -15.40 -13.56 8.02
N CYS A 275 -16.04 -14.66 8.43
CA CYS A 275 -16.80 -15.55 7.54
C CYS A 275 -17.90 -16.31 8.31
N ARG A 276 -18.78 -16.97 7.55
CA ARG A 276 -19.79 -17.91 8.05
C ARG A 276 -19.62 -19.25 7.35
N VAL A 277 -19.61 -20.33 8.13
CA VAL A 277 -19.58 -21.71 7.63
C VAL A 277 -20.93 -22.36 7.89
N THR A 278 -21.53 -22.92 6.86
CA THR A 278 -22.82 -23.62 6.91
C THR A 278 -22.77 -24.95 6.17
N ASN A 279 -23.79 -25.79 6.33
CA ASN A 279 -23.93 -27.06 5.62
C ASN A 279 -22.73 -28.00 5.76
N LEU A 280 -22.02 -27.94 6.90
CA LEU A 280 -20.85 -28.79 7.16
C LEU A 280 -21.24 -30.27 7.15
N LYS A 281 -20.58 -31.06 6.31
CA LYS A 281 -20.68 -32.50 6.21
C LYS A 281 -19.27 -33.11 6.29
N VAL A 282 -19.14 -34.13 7.13
CA VAL A 282 -17.91 -34.91 7.28
C VAL A 282 -18.17 -36.35 6.96
N GLY A 283 -17.37 -36.93 6.09
CA GLY A 283 -17.40 -38.34 5.70
C GLY A 283 -16.04 -38.99 5.84
N THR A 284 -15.91 -40.24 5.43
CA THR A 284 -14.63 -40.96 5.43
C THR A 284 -13.69 -40.31 4.42
N GLY A 285 -12.76 -39.47 4.92
CA GLY A 285 -11.79 -38.75 4.08
C GLY A 285 -12.37 -37.55 3.32
N THR A 286 -13.56 -37.06 3.67
CA THR A 286 -14.18 -35.89 3.04
C THR A 286 -14.64 -34.90 4.08
N VAL A 287 -14.48 -33.60 3.77
CA VAL A 287 -15.07 -32.47 4.52
C VAL A 287 -15.64 -31.48 3.51
N ALA A 288 -16.94 -31.26 3.54
CA ALA A 288 -17.63 -30.34 2.63
C ALA A 288 -18.45 -29.33 3.42
N PHE A 289 -18.47 -28.07 2.99
CA PHE A 289 -19.22 -26.98 3.63
C PHE A 289 -19.40 -25.81 2.68
N ASP A 290 -20.36 -24.95 3.00
CA ASP A 290 -20.52 -23.66 2.33
C ASP A 290 -19.89 -22.57 3.20
N ARG A 291 -19.13 -21.67 2.58
CA ARG A 291 -18.48 -20.53 3.24
C ARG A 291 -18.87 -19.23 2.57
N SER A 292 -19.30 -18.27 3.37
CA SER A 292 -19.57 -16.89 2.97
C SER A 292 -18.63 -15.97 3.75
N ASP A 293 -17.79 -15.24 3.05
CA ASP A 293 -16.82 -14.32 3.66
C ASP A 293 -17.36 -12.90 3.72
N ASP A 294 -16.88 -12.11 4.68
CA ASP A 294 -17.20 -10.69 4.81
C ASP A 294 -16.31 -9.81 3.93
N ALA A 295 -15.20 -10.37 3.41
CA ALA A 295 -14.19 -9.68 2.61
C ALA A 295 -13.55 -10.64 1.59
N LEU A 296 -12.90 -10.09 0.55
CA LEU A 296 -12.04 -10.84 -0.35
C LEU A 296 -10.57 -10.63 -0.02
N PRO A 297 -9.68 -11.60 -0.33
CA PRO A 297 -8.25 -11.42 -0.23
C PRO A 297 -7.76 -10.33 -1.18
N MET A 298 -6.61 -9.70 -0.82
CA MET A 298 -5.94 -8.73 -1.67
C MET A 298 -5.41 -9.44 -2.94
N PRO A 299 -5.79 -8.98 -4.13
CA PRO A 299 -5.27 -9.57 -5.35
C PRO A 299 -3.79 -9.23 -5.54
N VAL A 300 -3.00 -10.22 -5.95
CA VAL A 300 -1.61 -10.02 -6.31
C VAL A 300 -1.48 -9.95 -7.83
N ASP A 301 -0.86 -8.86 -8.33
CA ASP A 301 -0.49 -8.75 -9.74
C ASP A 301 0.54 -9.85 -10.09
N ALA A 302 0.32 -10.59 -11.18
CA ALA A 302 1.23 -11.66 -11.61
C ALA A 302 2.67 -11.16 -11.80
N LYS A 303 2.85 -9.91 -12.25
CA LYS A 303 4.18 -9.29 -12.39
C LYS A 303 4.83 -8.93 -11.05
N ALA A 304 4.04 -8.93 -9.97
CA ALA A 304 4.47 -8.61 -8.62
C ALA A 304 4.72 -9.85 -7.75
N GLU A 305 4.41 -11.06 -8.22
CA GLU A 305 4.61 -12.31 -7.46
C GLU A 305 6.02 -12.45 -6.85
N PRO A 306 7.12 -12.01 -7.49
CA PRO A 306 8.45 -12.07 -6.86
C PRO A 306 8.50 -11.35 -5.49
N ALA A 307 7.71 -10.31 -5.26
CA ALA A 307 7.66 -9.58 -3.98
C ALA A 307 7.21 -10.45 -2.80
N LEU A 308 6.40 -11.49 -3.05
CA LEU A 308 5.91 -12.40 -2.02
C LEU A 308 7.03 -13.21 -1.34
N LYS A 309 8.17 -13.40 -2.03
CA LYS A 309 9.36 -14.04 -1.48
C LYS A 309 10.27 -13.05 -0.74
N LEU A 310 10.14 -11.77 -1.02
CA LEU A 310 10.98 -10.71 -0.50
C LEU A 310 10.45 -10.12 0.81
N ALA A 311 9.14 -10.03 0.96
CA ALA A 311 8.48 -9.48 2.13
C ALA A 311 7.34 -10.38 2.60
N PRO A 312 6.99 -10.39 3.90
CA PRO A 312 5.92 -11.23 4.46
C PRO A 312 4.51 -10.68 4.17
N ILE A 313 4.24 -10.39 2.89
CA ILE A 313 3.04 -9.66 2.44
C ILE A 313 1.77 -10.43 2.83
N LEU A 314 1.75 -11.75 2.59
CA LEU A 314 0.57 -12.57 2.88
C LEU A 314 0.30 -12.67 4.39
N GLN A 315 1.36 -12.77 5.21
CA GLN A 315 1.24 -12.85 6.66
C GLN A 315 0.77 -11.52 7.27
N ASP A 316 1.25 -10.41 6.73
CA ASP A 316 1.02 -9.08 7.28
C ASP A 316 -0.25 -8.41 6.77
N LEU A 317 -0.76 -8.81 5.59
CA LEU A 317 -1.86 -8.11 4.93
C LEU A 317 -2.95 -9.03 4.38
N ASP A 318 -2.72 -10.37 4.26
CA ASP A 318 -3.62 -11.17 3.42
C ASP A 318 -3.76 -12.60 3.93
N ARG A 319 -4.23 -12.75 5.17
CA ARG A 319 -4.50 -14.05 5.79
C ARG A 319 -5.93 -14.48 5.50
N TYR A 320 -6.10 -15.30 4.46
CA TYR A 320 -7.34 -15.94 4.10
C TYR A 320 -7.24 -17.45 4.41
N GLU A 321 -7.64 -17.87 5.62
CA GLU A 321 -7.23 -19.12 6.23
C GLU A 321 -8.35 -20.18 6.26
N LEU A 322 -7.95 -21.41 5.95
CA LEU A 322 -8.73 -22.62 6.23
C LEU A 322 -7.89 -23.54 7.13
N GLN A 323 -8.39 -23.85 8.31
CA GLN A 323 -7.81 -24.81 9.23
C GLN A 323 -8.78 -25.99 9.43
N VAL A 324 -8.28 -27.22 9.20
CA VAL A 324 -9.07 -28.42 9.45
C VAL A 324 -8.22 -29.39 10.26
N THR A 325 -8.64 -29.63 11.51
CA THR A 325 -7.95 -30.51 12.46
C THR A 325 -8.57 -31.89 12.48
N ALA A 326 -7.87 -32.83 13.12
CA ALA A 326 -8.34 -34.20 13.37
C ALA A 326 -8.76 -34.98 12.10
N LEU A 327 -8.14 -34.66 10.97
CA LEU A 327 -8.27 -35.42 9.73
C LEU A 327 -7.43 -36.71 9.79
N PRO A 328 -7.87 -37.82 9.19
CA PRO A 328 -7.02 -38.97 8.95
C PRO A 328 -5.75 -38.60 8.20
N ALA A 329 -4.59 -39.15 8.61
CA ALA A 329 -3.31 -38.85 7.98
C ALA A 329 -3.36 -39.09 6.46
N GLY A 330 -2.85 -38.14 5.67
CA GLY A 330 -2.81 -38.22 4.21
C GLY A 330 -2.79 -36.84 3.53
N THR A 331 -2.82 -36.88 2.22
CA THR A 331 -2.93 -35.70 1.36
C THR A 331 -4.38 -35.49 0.97
N TYR A 332 -4.83 -34.24 0.99
CA TYR A 332 -6.17 -33.83 0.63
C TYR A 332 -6.11 -32.84 -0.55
N GLU A 333 -7.04 -32.98 -1.46
CA GLU A 333 -7.29 -32.00 -2.50
C GLU A 333 -8.45 -31.11 -2.05
N LEU A 334 -8.26 -29.78 -2.13
CA LEU A 334 -9.30 -28.80 -1.92
C LEU A 334 -9.89 -28.39 -3.27
N SER A 335 -11.20 -28.45 -3.39
CA SER A 335 -11.95 -27.79 -4.46
C SER A 335 -12.88 -26.73 -3.90
N ILE A 336 -13.10 -25.65 -4.68
CA ILE A 336 -14.08 -24.60 -4.40
C ILE A 336 -14.98 -24.48 -5.62
N ASP A 337 -16.30 -24.65 -5.42
CA ASP A 337 -17.32 -24.73 -6.49
C ASP A 337 -16.95 -25.76 -7.58
N GLY A 338 -16.31 -26.86 -7.19
CA GLY A 338 -15.86 -27.93 -8.10
C GLY A 338 -14.54 -27.63 -8.84
N GLU A 339 -13.93 -26.44 -8.66
CA GLU A 339 -12.60 -26.15 -9.21
C GLU A 339 -11.50 -26.55 -8.21
N SER A 340 -10.50 -27.32 -8.66
CA SER A 340 -9.34 -27.66 -7.83
C SER A 340 -8.53 -26.40 -7.46
N VAL A 341 -8.30 -26.22 -6.17
CA VAL A 341 -7.58 -25.07 -5.57
C VAL A 341 -6.14 -25.44 -5.25
N GLY A 342 -5.92 -26.71 -4.90
CA GLY A 342 -4.61 -27.23 -4.56
C GLY A 342 -4.68 -28.43 -3.62
N LYS A 343 -3.50 -28.86 -3.16
CA LYS A 343 -3.33 -30.02 -2.28
C LYS A 343 -2.55 -29.65 -1.03
N ALA A 344 -2.96 -30.21 0.12
CA ALA A 344 -2.26 -30.05 1.38
C ALA A 344 -2.32 -31.36 2.19
N SER A 345 -1.32 -31.60 3.02
CA SER A 345 -1.34 -32.70 3.98
C SER A 345 -2.28 -32.40 5.16
N SER A 346 -2.71 -33.44 5.87
CA SER A 346 -3.47 -33.28 7.10
C SER A 346 -2.75 -32.41 8.14
N GLU A 347 -1.41 -32.46 8.19
CA GLU A 347 -0.61 -31.63 9.09
C GLU A 347 -0.60 -30.14 8.67
N GLU A 348 -0.52 -29.86 7.38
CA GLU A 348 -0.61 -28.48 6.85
C GLU A 348 -2.00 -27.89 7.09
N LEU A 349 -3.06 -28.66 6.83
CA LEU A 349 -4.43 -28.26 7.13
C LEU A 349 -4.65 -28.01 8.62
N ALA A 350 -4.06 -28.83 9.49
CA ALA A 350 -4.14 -28.64 10.94
C ALA A 350 -3.40 -27.40 11.45
N LYS A 351 -2.37 -26.93 10.74
CA LYS A 351 -1.64 -25.68 11.03
C LYS A 351 -2.37 -24.45 10.50
N GLY A 352 -3.24 -24.63 9.51
CA GLY A 352 -3.89 -23.55 8.77
C GLY A 352 -3.24 -23.28 7.42
N TRP A 353 -4.03 -23.35 6.37
CA TRP A 353 -3.65 -23.09 4.98
C TRP A 353 -4.14 -21.70 4.56
N ASN A 354 -3.20 -20.79 4.23
CA ASN A 354 -3.55 -19.49 3.67
C ASN A 354 -3.85 -19.64 2.16
N LEU A 355 -5.10 -19.42 1.80
CA LEU A 355 -5.63 -19.58 0.44
C LEU A 355 -5.61 -18.28 -0.39
N ALA A 356 -5.07 -17.16 0.13
CA ALA A 356 -5.17 -15.84 -0.50
C ALA A 356 -4.68 -15.78 -1.95
N ILE A 357 -3.67 -16.60 -2.31
CA ILE A 357 -3.12 -16.69 -3.66
C ILE A 357 -3.40 -18.02 -4.36
N SER A 358 -4.19 -18.89 -3.75
CA SER A 358 -4.55 -20.19 -4.34
C SER A 358 -5.40 -19.98 -5.58
N ALA A 359 -5.33 -20.91 -6.54
CA ALA A 359 -6.23 -20.89 -7.70
C ALA A 359 -7.71 -20.96 -7.26
N GLY A 360 -8.66 -20.66 -8.15
CA GLY A 360 -10.08 -20.84 -7.88
C GLY A 360 -10.92 -19.56 -7.98
N PRO A 361 -12.21 -19.64 -7.66
CA PRO A 361 -13.19 -18.59 -7.95
C PRO A 361 -12.93 -17.31 -7.14
N ILE A 362 -12.48 -17.42 -5.89
CA ILE A 362 -12.27 -16.27 -4.99
C ILE A 362 -11.11 -15.40 -5.48
N THR A 363 -9.96 -16.00 -5.80
CA THR A 363 -8.82 -15.30 -6.37
C THR A 363 -9.10 -14.77 -7.77
N LYS A 364 -9.91 -15.44 -8.57
CA LYS A 364 -10.38 -14.90 -9.86
C LYS A 364 -11.19 -13.64 -9.66
N GLN A 365 -12.12 -13.63 -8.71
CA GLN A 365 -12.93 -12.46 -8.36
C GLN A 365 -12.04 -11.31 -7.85
N ALA A 366 -11.10 -11.58 -6.96
CA ALA A 366 -10.16 -10.56 -6.48
C ALA A 366 -9.31 -9.96 -7.62
N LYS A 367 -8.82 -10.79 -8.56
CA LYS A 367 -8.07 -10.34 -9.75
C LYS A 367 -8.92 -9.50 -10.70
N GLU A 368 -10.22 -9.77 -10.81
CA GLU A 368 -11.17 -8.93 -11.56
C GLU A 368 -11.25 -7.52 -10.95
N VAL A 369 -11.35 -7.42 -9.61
CA VAL A 369 -11.31 -6.13 -8.92
C VAL A 369 -10.03 -5.38 -9.24
N LEU A 370 -8.86 -6.03 -9.17
CA LEU A 370 -7.57 -5.39 -9.50
C LEU A 370 -7.55 -4.86 -10.94
N ALA A 371 -8.03 -5.64 -11.90
CA ALA A 371 -8.06 -5.23 -13.31
C ALA A 371 -8.95 -4.00 -13.52
N LEU A 372 -10.11 -3.96 -12.90
CA LEU A 372 -11.04 -2.82 -12.94
C LEU A 372 -10.45 -1.58 -12.26
N VAL A 373 -9.73 -1.74 -11.14
CA VAL A 373 -9.04 -0.64 -10.47
C VAL A 373 -7.95 -0.05 -11.36
N PHE A 374 -7.15 -0.88 -12.03
CA PHE A 374 -6.18 -0.41 -13.03
C PHE A 374 -6.85 0.35 -14.17
N GLN A 375 -7.96 -0.17 -14.69
CA GLN A 375 -8.71 0.48 -15.76
C GLN A 375 -9.20 1.86 -15.31
N LYS A 376 -9.87 1.95 -14.16
CA LYS A 376 -10.37 3.20 -13.57
C LYS A 376 -9.25 4.22 -13.35
N ASN A 377 -8.10 3.78 -12.81
CA ASN A 377 -6.97 4.66 -12.54
C ASN A 377 -6.34 5.20 -13.83
N ASN A 378 -6.29 4.39 -14.90
CA ASN A 378 -5.84 4.85 -16.22
C ASN A 378 -6.84 5.83 -16.85
N GLN A 379 -8.15 5.57 -16.75
CA GLN A 379 -9.20 6.48 -17.23
C GLN A 379 -9.10 7.84 -16.52
N PHE A 380 -8.95 7.85 -15.19
CA PHE A 380 -8.78 9.10 -14.44
C PHE A 380 -7.50 9.84 -14.84
N TYR A 381 -6.38 9.14 -15.02
CA TYR A 381 -5.14 9.75 -15.47
C TYR A 381 -5.30 10.43 -16.82
N GLN A 382 -5.93 9.78 -17.81
CA GLN A 382 -6.21 10.38 -19.11
C GLN A 382 -7.11 11.59 -19.00
N ARG A 383 -8.21 11.48 -18.25
CA ARG A 383 -9.14 12.59 -17.99
C ARG A 383 -8.42 13.80 -17.37
N TRP A 384 -7.59 13.53 -16.36
CA TRP A 384 -6.91 14.59 -15.62
C TRP A 384 -5.72 15.18 -16.39
N ARG A 385 -4.79 14.33 -16.87
CA ARG A 385 -3.55 14.79 -17.51
C ARG A 385 -3.74 15.24 -18.94
N ALA A 386 -4.47 14.48 -19.76
CA ALA A 386 -4.56 14.75 -21.19
C ALA A 386 -5.71 15.71 -21.57
N VAL A 387 -6.72 15.88 -20.70
CA VAL A 387 -7.87 16.75 -21.00
C VAL A 387 -7.94 17.93 -20.04
N GLN A 388 -8.04 17.68 -18.72
CA GLN A 388 -8.26 18.75 -17.75
C GLN A 388 -7.08 19.71 -17.65
N LEU A 389 -5.85 19.18 -17.59
CA LEU A 389 -4.63 19.97 -17.42
C LEU A 389 -3.95 20.34 -18.75
N TYR A 390 -4.50 19.92 -19.87
CA TYR A 390 -3.93 20.30 -21.16
C TYR A 390 -4.11 21.79 -21.41
N GLU A 391 -3.01 22.49 -21.64
CA GLU A 391 -3.01 23.92 -21.95
C GLU A 391 -2.95 24.11 -23.47
N PHE A 392 -4.07 24.58 -24.03
CA PHE A 392 -4.08 24.93 -25.45
C PHE A 392 -3.24 26.18 -25.69
N PRO A 393 -2.49 26.23 -26.80
CA PRO A 393 -1.86 27.47 -27.22
C PRO A 393 -2.88 28.61 -27.32
N GLY A 394 -2.47 29.85 -27.00
CA GLY A 394 -3.39 30.99 -26.95
C GLY A 394 -4.20 31.19 -28.23
N TRP A 395 -3.64 30.88 -29.40
CA TRP A 395 -4.33 30.95 -30.70
C TRP A 395 -5.44 29.91 -30.89
N ALA A 396 -5.39 28.81 -30.11
CA ALA A 396 -6.42 27.75 -30.14
C ALA A 396 -7.47 27.92 -29.03
N GLN A 397 -7.32 28.87 -28.13
CA GLN A 397 -8.28 29.13 -27.04
C GLN A 397 -9.52 29.80 -27.60
N SER A 398 -10.66 29.18 -27.48
CA SER A 398 -11.97 29.72 -27.89
C SER A 398 -13.09 29.10 -27.03
N PRO A 399 -14.26 29.77 -26.93
CA PRO A 399 -15.43 29.21 -26.25
C PRO A 399 -15.86 27.86 -26.80
N GLU A 400 -15.68 27.60 -28.09
CA GLU A 400 -15.97 26.30 -28.71
C GLU A 400 -15.01 25.21 -28.22
N VAL A 401 -13.73 25.50 -28.14
CA VAL A 401 -12.72 24.55 -27.62
C VAL A 401 -13.00 24.22 -26.16
N GLU A 402 -13.33 25.21 -25.32
CA GLU A 402 -13.69 24.97 -23.93
C GLU A 402 -15.00 24.19 -23.78
N SER A 403 -15.98 24.42 -24.64
CA SER A 403 -17.23 23.62 -24.68
C SER A 403 -16.91 22.14 -25.03
N LYS A 404 -16.08 21.90 -26.04
CA LYS A 404 -15.64 20.55 -26.41
C LYS A 404 -14.84 19.88 -25.28
N ARG A 405 -13.96 20.62 -24.60
CA ARG A 405 -13.22 20.14 -23.40
C ARG A 405 -14.20 19.71 -22.31
N ALA A 406 -15.18 20.55 -21.99
CA ALA A 406 -16.18 20.25 -20.96
C ALA A 406 -17.00 19.00 -21.30
N ALA A 407 -17.41 18.85 -22.56
CA ALA A 407 -18.12 17.66 -23.04
C ALA A 407 -17.26 16.39 -22.94
N GLU A 408 -15.98 16.48 -23.30
CA GLU A 408 -15.04 15.34 -23.18
C GLU A 408 -14.77 14.96 -21.74
N LEU A 409 -14.60 15.93 -20.83
CA LEU A 409 -14.48 15.68 -19.40
C LEU A 409 -15.72 14.97 -18.85
N ALA A 410 -16.92 15.40 -19.21
CA ALA A 410 -18.18 14.78 -18.79
C ALA A 410 -18.30 13.34 -19.31
N ARG A 411 -17.90 13.08 -20.56
CA ARG A 411 -17.88 11.74 -21.16
C ARG A 411 -16.93 10.82 -20.39
N GLN A 412 -15.73 11.29 -20.08
CA GLN A 412 -14.74 10.50 -19.34
C GLN A 412 -15.16 10.29 -17.88
N ASP A 413 -15.81 11.27 -17.24
CA ASP A 413 -16.37 11.12 -15.90
C ASP A 413 -17.45 10.02 -15.87
N SER A 414 -18.31 9.93 -16.90
CA SER A 414 -19.28 8.84 -17.04
C SER A 414 -18.61 7.47 -17.16
N GLN A 415 -17.56 7.36 -17.97
CA GLN A 415 -16.81 6.10 -18.11
C GLN A 415 -16.14 5.67 -16.80
N ILE A 416 -15.58 6.61 -16.05
CA ILE A 416 -15.00 6.35 -14.73
C ILE A 416 -16.08 5.85 -13.77
N ALA A 417 -17.25 6.52 -13.74
CA ALA A 417 -18.37 6.13 -12.88
C ALA A 417 -18.90 4.72 -13.21
N GLU A 418 -18.98 4.36 -14.49
CA GLU A 418 -19.34 3.01 -14.93
C GLU A 418 -18.34 1.96 -14.41
N THR A 419 -17.04 2.24 -14.53
CA THR A 419 -16.01 1.34 -14.02
C THR A 419 -16.04 1.24 -12.49
N GLU A 420 -16.29 2.34 -11.77
CA GLU A 420 -16.49 2.34 -10.32
C GLU A 420 -17.72 1.49 -9.91
N ALA A 421 -18.80 1.53 -10.69
CA ALA A 421 -19.95 0.66 -10.44
C ALA A 421 -19.61 -0.83 -10.64
N GLN A 422 -18.82 -1.16 -11.66
CA GLN A 422 -18.32 -2.52 -11.89
C GLN A 422 -17.42 -2.98 -10.74
N ILE A 423 -16.51 -2.13 -10.26
CA ILE A 423 -15.68 -2.41 -9.07
C ILE A 423 -16.57 -2.70 -7.85
N ASN A 424 -17.59 -1.86 -7.61
CA ASN A 424 -18.50 -2.03 -6.48
C ASN A 424 -19.29 -3.35 -6.56
N ALA A 425 -19.63 -3.82 -7.74
CA ALA A 425 -20.26 -5.13 -7.93
C ALA A 425 -19.26 -6.30 -7.74
N ALA A 426 -18.07 -6.17 -8.35
CA ALA A 426 -17.06 -7.22 -8.33
C ALA A 426 -16.46 -7.46 -6.93
N ARG A 427 -16.36 -6.44 -6.09
CA ARG A 427 -15.77 -6.55 -4.74
C ARG A 427 -16.70 -7.17 -3.69
N GLN A 428 -17.98 -7.44 -4.02
CA GLN A 428 -18.91 -8.09 -3.08
C GLN A 428 -18.60 -9.59 -2.97
N PRO A 429 -18.25 -10.10 -1.77
CA PRO A 429 -17.98 -11.52 -1.60
C PRO A 429 -19.20 -12.37 -1.94
N LYS A 430 -18.95 -13.57 -2.46
CA LYS A 430 -19.97 -14.56 -2.78
C LYS A 430 -19.88 -15.75 -1.82
N SER A 431 -20.95 -16.51 -1.68
CA SER A 431 -20.91 -17.79 -0.99
C SER A 431 -20.34 -18.85 -1.92
N HIS A 432 -19.44 -19.70 -1.41
CA HIS A 432 -18.77 -20.74 -2.17
C HIS A 432 -18.89 -22.10 -1.46
N HIS A 433 -18.93 -23.16 -2.23
CA HIS A 433 -18.90 -24.53 -1.74
C HIS A 433 -17.45 -25.04 -1.70
N PHE A 434 -17.01 -25.44 -0.50
CA PHE A 434 -15.67 -25.98 -0.25
C PHE A 434 -15.76 -27.49 -0.05
N GLU A 435 -14.89 -28.25 -0.69
CA GLU A 435 -14.79 -29.70 -0.52
C GLU A 435 -13.33 -30.13 -0.41
N LEU A 436 -13.00 -30.80 0.68
CA LEU A 436 -11.73 -31.50 0.90
C LEU A 436 -11.96 -32.99 0.65
N GLN A 437 -11.18 -33.58 -0.24
CA GLN A 437 -11.20 -34.99 -0.58
C GLN A 437 -9.82 -35.61 -0.35
N LYS A 438 -9.74 -36.65 0.49
CA LYS A 438 -8.52 -37.45 0.67
C LYS A 438 -8.15 -38.16 -0.62
N LEU A 439 -6.89 -38.09 -1.04
CA LEU A 439 -6.33 -38.72 -2.22
C LEU A 439 -5.89 -40.17 -1.93
#